data_ea33ca272fb32d4a00baadac23682852
#
_entry.id   ea33ca272fb32d4a00baadac23682852
#
_cell.length_a   1.000
_cell.length_b   1.000
_cell.length_c   1.000
_cell.angle_alpha   90.00
_cell.angle_beta   90.00
_cell.angle_gamma   90.00
#
_symmetry.space_group_name_H-M   'P 1'
#
loop_
_entity.id
_entity.type
_entity.pdbx_description
1 polymer ?
#
loop_
_entity_poly.entity_id
_entity_poly.type
_entity_poly.pdbx_seq_one_letter_code
_entity_poly.pdbx_strand_id
1 'polypeptide(L)'
;IEGMKIFLDESNIDGWKRYELQIRSFFQGQRAFKSVEQKRAEQEYIKWHIRIIEYANTLGFHVVKKGKYYSLKEHDSVMIDAEKNCFWRNSNGAKGSVIDFAVEFTQKSVSEVIQEFASIVDLGDSEQKFVERSKVGLEKEEKTIFKLPQRDNSIKNVYAYLLSIRQIDKNIVSMFLNKKYLYQDIHKNCVFVSYKDNEPVYAGLRGTNTDYRFIGDVAGSDYDWCFFINNNSKKLIVTESVIDIMSIMSIIKQKGYEVNDYDWLALTSTQKYESLFYHERQKVYEKIYLALDNDNAGIKCCYAIRQHGFFRTVEVIDWLPQDGKDWNDVCKFINTGIKCKVEVPL
;
A
#
# COMPACT_ATOMS: atom_id res chain seq x y z
N ILE A 1 22.94 19.47 6.65
CA ILE A 1 22.94 18.21 7.41
C ILE A 1 22.55 18.48 8.87
N GLU A 2 23.07 19.55 9.51
CA GLU A 2 22.63 19.94 10.87
C GLU A 2 21.17 20.42 10.93
N GLY A 3 20.69 21.12 9.92
CA GLY A 3 19.30 21.56 9.82
C GLY A 3 18.27 20.41 9.73
N MET A 4 18.65 19.28 9.13
CA MET A 4 17.78 18.08 9.04
C MET A 4 17.63 17.33 10.39
N LYS A 5 18.63 17.39 11.27
CA LYS A 5 18.56 16.77 12.60
C LYS A 5 17.61 17.49 13.55
N ILE A 6 17.48 18.81 13.43
CA ILE A 6 16.58 19.61 14.28
C ILE A 6 15.10 19.33 13.94
N PHE A 7 14.80 18.95 12.69
CA PHE A 7 13.43 18.69 12.22
C PHE A 7 12.83 17.37 12.72
N LEU A 8 13.65 16.39 13.01
CA LEU A 8 13.18 15.07 13.46
C LEU A 8 12.75 15.05 14.93
N ASP A 9 13.08 16.07 15.71
CA ASP A 9 12.73 16.16 17.14
C ASP A 9 11.49 17.02 17.46
N GLU A 10 10.98 17.81 16.51
CA GLU A 10 9.77 18.62 16.69
C GLU A 10 8.57 18.02 15.93
N SER A 11 7.96 17.01 16.48
CA SER A 11 6.83 16.31 15.89
C SER A 11 5.50 16.90 16.34
N ASN A 12 5.07 17.95 15.68
CA ASN A 12 3.68 18.40 15.70
C ASN A 12 3.32 18.99 14.32
N ILE A 13 2.02 19.21 14.10
CA ILE A 13 1.48 19.81 12.87
C ILE A 13 2.14 21.16 12.54
N ASP A 14 2.62 21.88 13.54
CA ASP A 14 3.33 23.16 13.38
C ASP A 14 4.76 22.96 12.87
N GLY A 15 5.41 21.82 13.13
CA GLY A 15 6.72 21.46 12.57
C GLY A 15 6.64 21.30 11.05
N TRP A 16 5.59 20.67 10.54
CA TRP A 16 5.35 20.51 9.10
C TRP A 16 5.07 21.85 8.42
N LYS A 17 4.27 22.73 9.03
CA LYS A 17 4.02 24.08 8.52
C LYS A 17 5.28 24.93 8.50
N ARG A 18 6.16 24.83 9.50
CA ARG A 18 7.46 25.51 9.49
C ARG A 18 8.40 24.94 8.42
N TYR A 19 8.41 23.62 8.23
CA TYR A 19 9.19 22.99 7.18
C TYR A 19 8.71 23.43 5.81
N GLU A 20 7.41 23.44 5.58
CA GLU A 20 6.81 23.94 4.35
C GLU A 20 7.12 25.42 4.12
N LEU A 21 7.05 26.26 5.14
CA LEU A 21 7.43 27.65 5.07
C LEU A 21 8.93 27.86 4.80
N GLN A 22 9.81 27.05 5.41
CA GLN A 22 11.25 27.10 5.14
C GLN A 22 11.60 26.61 3.73
N ILE A 23 10.96 25.55 3.26
CA ILE A 23 11.07 25.12 1.87
C ILE A 23 10.59 26.24 0.95
N ARG A 24 9.43 26.84 1.20
CA ARG A 24 8.90 27.96 0.42
C ARG A 24 9.86 29.17 0.42
N SER A 25 10.39 29.57 1.57
CA SER A 25 11.37 30.68 1.67
C SER A 25 12.69 30.36 0.97
N PHE A 26 13.10 29.11 0.99
CA PHE A 26 14.30 28.64 0.29
C PHE A 26 14.15 28.67 -1.22
N PHE A 27 12.98 28.33 -1.75
CA PHE A 27 12.67 28.41 -3.18
C PHE A 27 12.49 29.86 -3.69
N GLN A 28 12.00 30.77 -2.85
CA GLN A 28 11.81 32.20 -3.20
C GLN A 28 13.10 33.01 -3.22
N GLY A 29 14.18 32.56 -2.57
CA GLY A 29 15.37 33.36 -2.32
C GLY A 29 16.59 33.18 -3.24
N GLN A 30 16.73 32.09 -4.00
CA GLN A 30 17.98 31.82 -4.73
C GLN A 30 17.79 31.19 -6.12
N ARG A 31 17.99 31.99 -7.15
CA ARG A 31 18.23 31.53 -8.54
C ARG A 31 19.65 30.96 -8.77
N ALA A 32 20.46 30.69 -7.74
CA ALA A 32 21.84 30.26 -7.85
C ALA A 32 22.01 28.80 -7.40
N PHE A 33 22.47 27.94 -8.31
CA PHE A 33 23.01 26.59 -8.16
C PHE A 33 22.47 25.74 -7.00
N LYS A 34 21.32 25.09 -7.23
CA LYS A 34 20.81 24.03 -6.33
C LYS A 34 21.75 22.82 -6.36
N SER A 35 22.07 22.28 -5.18
CA SER A 35 22.81 21.01 -5.07
C SER A 35 22.03 19.85 -5.69
N VAL A 36 22.72 18.74 -5.99
CA VAL A 36 22.05 17.54 -6.54
C VAL A 36 20.95 17.02 -5.60
N GLU A 37 21.19 17.10 -4.30
CA GLU A 37 20.23 16.68 -3.27
C GLU A 37 19.01 17.59 -3.21
N GLN A 38 19.19 18.89 -3.35
CA GLN A 38 18.10 19.86 -3.42
C GLN A 38 17.24 19.69 -4.67
N LYS A 39 17.85 19.40 -5.82
CA LYS A 39 17.11 19.08 -7.05
C LYS A 39 16.29 17.79 -6.92
N ARG A 40 16.83 16.77 -6.25
CA ARG A 40 16.10 15.53 -5.97
C ARG A 40 14.93 15.77 -5.04
N ALA A 41 15.13 16.51 -3.96
CA ALA A 41 14.05 16.84 -3.01
C ALA A 41 12.91 17.62 -3.68
N GLU A 42 13.24 18.58 -4.55
CA GLU A 42 12.25 19.34 -5.33
C GLU A 42 11.47 18.44 -6.29
N GLN A 43 12.14 17.54 -7.00
CA GLN A 43 11.47 16.57 -7.87
C GLN A 43 10.53 15.64 -7.12
N GLU A 44 10.94 15.12 -5.96
CA GLU A 44 10.09 14.28 -5.12
C GLU A 44 8.89 15.08 -4.60
N TYR A 45 9.10 16.32 -4.15
CA TYR A 45 8.01 17.20 -3.71
C TYR A 45 6.97 17.43 -4.82
N ILE A 46 7.41 17.73 -6.04
CA ILE A 46 6.55 17.89 -7.23
C ILE A 46 5.74 16.62 -7.51
N LYS A 47 6.38 15.44 -7.49
CA LYS A 47 5.72 14.15 -7.74
C LYS A 47 4.60 13.86 -6.75
N TRP A 48 4.72 14.35 -5.51
CA TRP A 48 3.71 14.17 -4.48
C TRP A 48 2.54 15.14 -4.57
N HIS A 49 2.79 16.39 -4.99
CA HIS A 49 1.80 17.46 -4.96
C HIS A 49 1.06 17.66 -6.28
N ILE A 50 1.62 17.21 -7.41
CA ILE A 50 0.97 17.33 -8.72
C ILE A 50 0.50 15.94 -9.19
N ARG A 51 -0.83 15.80 -9.34
CA ARG A 51 -1.43 14.54 -9.83
C ARG A 51 -1.47 14.52 -11.35
N ILE A 52 -1.07 13.37 -11.95
CA ILE A 52 -1.04 13.22 -13.42
C ILE A 52 -2.43 13.45 -14.01
N ILE A 53 -3.50 12.95 -13.39
CA ILE A 53 -4.88 13.13 -13.87
C ILE A 53 -5.25 14.61 -13.93
N GLU A 54 -4.93 15.35 -12.88
CA GLU A 54 -5.21 16.79 -12.81
C GLU A 54 -4.41 17.56 -13.86
N TYR A 55 -3.13 17.24 -13.98
CA TYR A 55 -2.28 17.87 -14.98
C TYR A 55 -2.70 17.53 -16.41
N ALA A 56 -3.10 16.29 -16.69
CA ALA A 56 -3.64 15.89 -18.00
C ALA A 56 -4.88 16.71 -18.36
N ASN A 57 -5.79 16.94 -17.42
CA ASN A 57 -6.96 17.79 -17.61
C ASN A 57 -6.57 19.25 -17.91
N THR A 58 -5.51 19.80 -17.28
CA THR A 58 -5.02 21.15 -17.60
C THR A 58 -4.43 21.26 -19.00
N LEU A 59 -3.90 20.16 -19.52
CA LEU A 59 -3.44 20.07 -20.91
C LEU A 59 -4.58 19.89 -21.93
N GLY A 60 -5.83 19.76 -21.45
CA GLY A 60 -7.02 19.60 -22.30
C GLY A 60 -7.32 18.16 -22.68
N PHE A 61 -6.65 17.17 -22.09
CA PHE A 61 -6.96 15.76 -22.31
C PHE A 61 -8.21 15.32 -21.55
N HIS A 62 -9.00 14.44 -22.15
CA HIS A 62 -10.14 13.81 -21.49
C HIS A 62 -9.70 12.51 -20.84
N VAL A 63 -9.66 12.50 -19.52
CA VAL A 63 -9.28 11.31 -18.73
C VAL A 63 -10.49 10.40 -18.58
N VAL A 64 -10.35 9.13 -18.98
CA VAL A 64 -11.39 8.10 -18.91
C VAL A 64 -10.94 6.92 -18.07
N LYS A 65 -11.84 6.38 -17.25
CA LYS A 65 -11.56 5.21 -16.40
C LYS A 65 -11.56 3.92 -17.23
N LYS A 66 -10.53 3.11 -17.08
CA LYS A 66 -10.38 1.77 -17.69
C LYS A 66 -10.08 0.73 -16.60
N GLY A 67 -11.11 0.20 -15.96
CA GLY A 67 -10.97 -0.73 -14.84
C GLY A 67 -10.28 -0.07 -13.63
N LYS A 68 -9.14 -0.62 -13.21
CA LYS A 68 -8.30 -0.09 -12.11
C LYS A 68 -7.54 1.18 -12.51
N TYR A 69 -7.31 1.42 -13.80
CA TYR A 69 -6.46 2.48 -14.33
C TYR A 69 -7.29 3.55 -15.03
N TYR A 70 -6.62 4.63 -15.40
CA TYR A 70 -7.17 5.67 -16.25
C TYR A 70 -6.42 5.71 -17.60
N SER A 71 -7.06 6.28 -18.61
CA SER A 71 -6.51 6.45 -19.95
C SER A 71 -6.89 7.82 -20.46
N LEU A 72 -6.27 8.27 -21.54
CA LEU A 72 -6.66 9.49 -22.22
C LEU A 72 -7.52 9.11 -23.42
N LYS A 73 -8.65 9.83 -23.64
CA LYS A 73 -9.52 9.59 -24.79
C LYS A 73 -8.79 9.82 -26.11
N GLU A 74 -7.90 10.82 -26.13
CA GLU A 74 -7.09 11.20 -27.29
C GLU A 74 -5.89 10.26 -27.51
N HIS A 75 -5.47 9.53 -26.46
CA HIS A 75 -4.32 8.65 -26.46
C HIS A 75 -4.63 7.37 -25.68
N ASP A 76 -5.38 6.46 -26.28
CA ASP A 76 -5.87 5.20 -25.67
C ASP A 76 -4.75 4.22 -25.27
N SER A 77 -3.55 4.41 -25.83
CA SER A 77 -2.33 3.68 -25.47
C SER A 77 -1.70 4.12 -24.15
N VAL A 78 -2.15 5.26 -23.60
CA VAL A 78 -1.69 5.78 -22.31
C VAL A 78 -2.52 5.17 -21.20
N MET A 79 -1.83 4.67 -20.20
CA MET A 79 -2.43 4.16 -18.97
C MET A 79 -1.86 4.93 -17.78
N ILE A 80 -2.72 5.34 -16.87
CA ILE A 80 -2.35 6.10 -15.66
C ILE A 80 -2.78 5.31 -14.44
N ASP A 81 -1.85 5.08 -13.54
CA ASP A 81 -2.12 4.58 -12.20
C ASP A 81 -2.28 5.79 -11.27
N ALA A 82 -3.52 6.10 -10.91
CA ALA A 82 -3.82 7.26 -10.07
C ALA A 82 -3.31 7.10 -8.64
N GLU A 83 -3.26 5.88 -8.11
CA GLU A 83 -2.75 5.61 -6.76
C GLU A 83 -1.24 5.85 -6.68
N LYS A 84 -0.52 5.33 -7.68
CA LYS A 84 0.95 5.47 -7.77
C LYS A 84 1.41 6.79 -8.34
N ASN A 85 0.48 7.58 -8.88
CA ASN A 85 0.76 8.81 -9.62
C ASN A 85 1.82 8.60 -10.73
N CYS A 86 1.68 7.52 -11.51
CA CYS A 86 2.56 7.18 -12.60
C CYS A 86 1.78 6.81 -13.86
N PHE A 87 2.45 6.87 -15.02
CA PHE A 87 1.87 6.48 -16.29
C PHE A 87 2.79 5.54 -17.07
N TRP A 88 2.20 4.85 -18.04
CA TRP A 88 2.93 4.16 -19.11
C TRP A 88 2.15 4.28 -20.43
N ARG A 89 2.88 4.31 -21.53
CA ARG A 89 2.35 4.41 -22.89
C ARG A 89 2.74 3.19 -23.70
N ASN A 90 1.75 2.37 -24.05
CA ASN A 90 2.00 1.09 -24.75
C ASN A 90 2.52 1.27 -26.17
N SER A 91 2.29 2.43 -26.80
CA SER A 91 2.67 2.68 -28.21
C SER A 91 4.16 2.96 -28.40
N ASN A 92 4.85 3.53 -27.41
CA ASN A 92 6.26 3.94 -27.53
C ASN A 92 7.12 3.55 -26.32
N GLY A 93 6.53 2.90 -25.30
CA GLY A 93 7.24 2.48 -24.10
C GLY A 93 7.55 3.57 -23.09
N ALA A 94 7.12 4.83 -23.30
CA ALA A 94 7.28 5.92 -22.35
C ALA A 94 6.58 5.57 -21.02
N LYS A 95 7.21 5.88 -19.91
CA LYS A 95 6.66 5.62 -18.56
C LYS A 95 7.37 6.48 -17.51
N GLY A 96 6.70 6.75 -16.41
CA GLY A 96 7.31 7.47 -15.28
C GLY A 96 6.30 8.23 -14.43
N SER A 97 6.79 9.30 -13.81
CA SER A 97 6.05 10.20 -12.92
C SER A 97 5.30 11.29 -13.68
N VAL A 98 4.69 12.23 -12.97
CA VAL A 98 4.06 13.41 -13.56
C VAL A 98 5.06 14.29 -14.33
N ILE A 99 6.33 14.31 -13.94
CA ILE A 99 7.39 15.04 -14.66
C ILE A 99 7.61 14.39 -16.03
N ASP A 100 7.75 13.06 -16.06
CA ASP A 100 7.96 12.31 -17.31
C ASP A 100 6.73 12.42 -18.22
N PHE A 101 5.53 12.43 -17.65
CA PHE A 101 4.28 12.67 -18.36
C PHE A 101 4.25 14.05 -19.02
N ALA A 102 4.63 15.09 -18.28
CA ALA A 102 4.68 16.44 -18.82
C ALA A 102 5.69 16.57 -19.97
N VAL A 103 6.88 15.98 -19.83
CA VAL A 103 7.89 15.93 -20.91
C VAL A 103 7.35 15.25 -22.14
N GLU A 104 6.70 14.08 -21.99
CA GLU A 104 6.13 13.30 -23.11
C GLU A 104 5.07 14.07 -23.89
N PHE A 105 4.20 14.84 -23.21
CA PHE A 105 3.05 15.46 -23.84
C PHE A 105 3.22 16.95 -24.14
N THR A 106 4.20 17.64 -23.55
CA THR A 106 4.44 19.08 -23.81
C THR A 106 5.69 19.34 -24.63
N GLN A 107 6.53 18.34 -24.88
CA GLN A 107 7.83 18.46 -25.54
C GLN A 107 8.80 19.43 -24.83
N LYS A 108 8.53 19.81 -23.59
CA LYS A 108 9.39 20.62 -22.76
C LYS A 108 10.54 19.76 -22.18
N SER A 109 11.67 20.39 -21.92
CA SER A 109 12.76 19.75 -21.19
C SER A 109 12.37 19.48 -19.73
N VAL A 110 13.02 18.52 -19.09
CA VAL A 110 12.82 18.23 -17.67
C VAL A 110 12.99 19.48 -16.80
N SER A 111 13.94 20.35 -17.15
CA SER A 111 14.20 21.61 -16.41
C SER A 111 13.03 22.58 -16.52
N GLU A 112 12.45 22.73 -17.70
CA GLU A 112 11.29 23.63 -17.94
C GLU A 112 10.05 23.10 -17.22
N VAL A 113 9.81 21.77 -17.24
CA VAL A 113 8.70 21.13 -16.51
C VAL A 113 8.85 21.35 -15.00
N ILE A 114 10.05 21.15 -14.44
CA ILE A 114 10.29 21.39 -13.02
C ILE A 114 10.05 22.85 -12.64
N GLN A 115 10.48 23.81 -13.48
CA GLN A 115 10.23 25.23 -13.23
C GLN A 115 8.74 25.58 -13.28
N GLU A 116 8.00 25.02 -14.24
CA GLU A 116 6.55 25.18 -14.34
C GLU A 116 5.85 24.61 -13.09
N PHE A 117 6.18 23.40 -12.70
CA PHE A 117 5.59 22.74 -11.54
C PHE A 117 5.96 23.42 -10.23
N ALA A 118 7.20 23.89 -10.08
CA ALA A 118 7.60 24.67 -8.92
C ALA A 118 6.76 25.97 -8.81
N SER A 119 6.46 26.63 -9.92
CA SER A 119 5.60 27.81 -9.92
C SER A 119 4.14 27.50 -9.55
N ILE A 120 3.64 26.31 -9.89
CA ILE A 120 2.29 25.85 -9.53
C ILE A 120 2.20 25.55 -8.05
N VAL A 121 3.24 24.94 -7.49
CA VAL A 121 3.29 24.54 -6.07
C VAL A 121 3.60 25.73 -5.15
N ASP A 122 4.39 26.71 -5.60
CA ASP A 122 4.73 27.93 -4.83
C ASP A 122 3.57 28.94 -4.73
N LEU A 123 2.59 28.89 -5.63
CA LEU A 123 1.42 29.75 -5.59
C LEU A 123 0.35 29.20 -4.62
N GLY A 124 0.64 29.24 -3.32
CA GLY A 124 -0.20 28.71 -2.23
C GLY A 124 -1.67 29.17 -2.18
N ASP A 125 -2.12 30.03 -3.09
CA ASP A 125 -3.52 30.39 -3.35
C ASP A 125 -4.16 29.58 -4.50
N SER A 126 -3.40 28.73 -5.16
CA SER A 126 -3.84 28.04 -6.38
C SER A 126 -4.37 26.62 -6.15
N GLU A 127 -4.18 26.03 -4.96
CA GLU A 127 -4.78 24.71 -4.65
C GLU A 127 -6.30 24.73 -4.85
N GLN A 128 -6.97 25.79 -4.39
CA GLN A 128 -8.42 25.93 -4.62
C GLN A 128 -8.77 26.15 -6.08
N LYS A 129 -8.01 26.95 -6.82
CA LYS A 129 -8.25 27.22 -8.26
C LYS A 129 -7.86 26.04 -9.14
N PHE A 130 -6.79 25.31 -8.79
CA PHE A 130 -6.39 24.10 -9.51
C PHE A 130 -7.39 22.97 -9.28
N VAL A 131 -7.84 22.79 -8.04
CA VAL A 131 -8.90 21.85 -7.65
C VAL A 131 -10.26 22.25 -8.26
N GLU A 132 -10.57 23.54 -8.38
CA GLU A 132 -11.81 24.00 -9.05
C GLU A 132 -11.77 23.81 -10.56
N ARG A 133 -10.63 23.99 -11.23
CA ARG A 133 -10.48 23.72 -12.67
C ARG A 133 -10.47 22.22 -12.99
N SER A 134 -9.93 21.37 -12.09
CA SER A 134 -9.95 19.92 -12.24
C SER A 134 -11.33 19.30 -11.97
N LYS A 135 -12.23 20.00 -11.28
CA LYS A 135 -13.61 19.54 -11.04
C LYS A 135 -14.50 19.59 -12.31
N VAL A 136 -14.08 20.25 -13.36
CA VAL A 136 -14.84 20.39 -14.64
C VAL A 136 -14.54 19.23 -15.59
N GLY A 137 -14.50 18.01 -15.16
CA GLY A 137 -14.28 16.84 -16.03
C GLY A 137 -14.29 15.49 -15.35
N LEU A 138 -14.33 15.50 -14.04
CA LEU A 138 -14.56 14.26 -13.31
C LEU A 138 -16.10 14.05 -13.25
N GLU A 139 -16.61 13.20 -14.11
CA GLU A 139 -17.88 12.53 -13.77
C GLU A 139 -17.75 12.04 -12.35
N LYS A 140 -18.68 12.45 -11.47
CA LYS A 140 -18.70 12.02 -10.07
C LYS A 140 -18.48 10.53 -10.06
N GLU A 141 -17.36 10.07 -9.47
CA GLU A 141 -17.23 8.65 -9.18
C GLU A 141 -18.48 8.23 -8.41
N GLU A 142 -19.32 7.44 -9.06
CA GLU A 142 -20.27 6.61 -8.32
C GLU A 142 -19.40 5.76 -7.40
N LYS A 143 -19.47 6.01 -6.09
CA LYS A 143 -18.77 5.20 -5.10
C LYS A 143 -19.11 3.75 -5.42
N THR A 144 -18.13 3.00 -5.90
CA THR A 144 -18.33 1.58 -6.20
C THR A 144 -18.82 0.93 -4.91
N ILE A 145 -20.07 0.45 -4.91
CA ILE A 145 -20.65 -0.18 -3.74
C ILE A 145 -19.87 -1.46 -3.48
N PHE A 146 -19.28 -1.58 -2.30
CA PHE A 146 -18.60 -2.81 -1.88
C PHE A 146 -19.62 -3.96 -1.84
N LYS A 147 -19.34 -5.00 -2.61
CA LYS A 147 -20.16 -6.20 -2.66
C LYS A 147 -19.28 -7.44 -2.72
N LEU A 148 -19.47 -8.32 -1.76
CA LEU A 148 -18.74 -9.58 -1.71
C LEU A 148 -19.02 -10.45 -2.97
N PRO A 149 -17.98 -11.12 -3.54
CA PRO A 149 -18.16 -12.09 -4.62
C PRO A 149 -19.12 -13.20 -4.24
N GLN A 150 -19.83 -13.71 -5.24
CA GLN A 150 -20.77 -14.79 -5.03
C GLN A 150 -20.03 -16.03 -4.49
N ARG A 151 -20.53 -16.56 -3.36
CA ARG A 151 -20.01 -17.77 -2.74
C ARG A 151 -20.30 -19.01 -3.60
N ASP A 152 -19.30 -19.88 -3.73
CA ASP A 152 -19.50 -21.23 -4.28
C ASP A 152 -20.12 -22.17 -3.25
N ASN A 153 -20.84 -23.18 -3.71
CA ASN A 153 -21.36 -24.26 -2.87
C ASN A 153 -20.29 -25.24 -2.40
N SER A 154 -19.10 -25.20 -3.00
CA SER A 154 -17.95 -26.05 -2.69
C SER A 154 -16.79 -25.21 -2.19
N ILE A 155 -15.93 -25.82 -1.35
CA ILE A 155 -14.70 -25.22 -0.85
C ILE A 155 -13.45 -26.02 -1.24
N LYS A 156 -13.62 -27.03 -2.10
CA LYS A 156 -12.57 -28.02 -2.42
C LYS A 156 -11.29 -27.40 -2.97
N ASN A 157 -11.40 -26.43 -3.88
CA ASN A 157 -10.24 -25.79 -4.49
C ASN A 157 -9.45 -24.96 -3.48
N VAL A 158 -10.14 -24.20 -2.63
CA VAL A 158 -9.54 -23.41 -1.55
C VAL A 158 -8.85 -24.32 -0.53
N TYR A 159 -9.50 -25.44 -0.13
CA TYR A 159 -8.89 -26.43 0.76
C TYR A 159 -7.63 -27.05 0.15
N ALA A 160 -7.72 -27.55 -1.10
CA ALA A 160 -6.57 -28.13 -1.79
C ALA A 160 -5.42 -27.13 -1.92
N TYR A 161 -5.72 -25.90 -2.29
CA TYR A 161 -4.72 -24.84 -2.42
C TYR A 161 -4.04 -24.51 -1.10
N LEU A 162 -4.80 -24.25 -0.05
CA LEU A 162 -4.23 -23.85 1.24
C LEU A 162 -3.49 -24.98 1.94
N LEU A 163 -4.04 -26.22 1.91
CA LEU A 163 -3.43 -27.35 2.61
C LEU A 163 -2.28 -27.98 1.82
N SER A 164 -2.45 -28.19 0.50
CA SER A 164 -1.47 -28.93 -0.29
C SER A 164 -0.42 -28.02 -0.91
N ILE A 165 -0.81 -26.86 -1.45
CA ILE A 165 0.11 -25.94 -2.16
C ILE A 165 0.77 -24.96 -1.18
N ARG A 166 -0.01 -24.41 -0.23
CA ARG A 166 0.48 -23.45 0.75
C ARG A 166 0.93 -24.09 2.06
N GLN A 167 0.55 -25.34 2.29
CA GLN A 167 0.88 -26.15 3.47
C GLN A 167 0.50 -25.46 4.80
N ILE A 168 -0.61 -24.73 4.78
CA ILE A 168 -1.18 -24.09 5.97
C ILE A 168 -1.78 -25.16 6.90
N ASP A 169 -1.64 -25.01 8.22
CA ASP A 169 -2.24 -25.91 9.21
C ASP A 169 -3.77 -26.00 9.02
N LYS A 170 -4.30 -27.23 9.01
CA LYS A 170 -5.73 -27.49 8.79
C LYS A 170 -6.63 -26.76 9.78
N ASN A 171 -6.20 -26.64 11.04
CA ASN A 171 -7.02 -25.95 12.06
C ASN A 171 -7.04 -24.44 11.82
N ILE A 172 -5.96 -23.86 11.29
CA ILE A 172 -5.93 -22.43 10.89
C ILE A 172 -6.90 -22.21 9.73
N VAL A 173 -6.86 -23.07 8.70
CA VAL A 173 -7.83 -22.98 7.57
C VAL A 173 -9.27 -23.12 8.12
N SER A 174 -9.53 -24.10 8.99
CA SER A 174 -10.86 -24.31 9.58
C SER A 174 -11.31 -23.12 10.44
N MET A 175 -10.41 -22.50 11.19
CA MET A 175 -10.69 -21.29 11.98
C MET A 175 -11.12 -20.13 11.07
N PHE A 176 -10.40 -19.89 9.96
CA PHE A 176 -10.75 -18.83 9.00
C PHE A 176 -12.13 -19.06 8.37
N LEU A 177 -12.47 -20.30 8.04
CA LEU A 177 -13.78 -20.66 7.51
C LEU A 177 -14.90 -20.47 8.53
N ASN A 178 -14.71 -20.95 9.77
CA ASN A 178 -15.70 -20.86 10.83
C ASN A 178 -15.97 -19.41 11.26
N LYS A 179 -14.91 -18.57 11.28
CA LYS A 179 -15.01 -17.13 11.56
C LYS A 179 -15.45 -16.30 10.34
N LYS A 180 -15.74 -16.96 9.21
CA LYS A 180 -16.15 -16.32 7.94
C LYS A 180 -15.08 -15.39 7.33
N TYR A 181 -13.84 -15.46 7.78
CA TYR A 181 -12.71 -14.74 7.21
C TYR A 181 -12.29 -15.26 5.85
N LEU A 182 -12.76 -16.45 5.45
CA LEU A 182 -12.42 -17.12 4.22
C LEU A 182 -13.64 -17.84 3.64
N TYR A 183 -13.80 -17.76 2.31
CA TYR A 183 -14.67 -18.66 1.56
C TYR A 183 -14.14 -18.82 0.11
N GLN A 184 -14.76 -19.74 -0.64
CA GLN A 184 -14.52 -19.91 -2.08
C GLN A 184 -15.59 -19.18 -2.88
N ASP A 185 -15.17 -18.37 -3.88
CA ASP A 185 -16.10 -17.80 -4.84
C ASP A 185 -16.41 -18.77 -6.01
N ILE A 186 -17.39 -18.41 -6.84
CA ILE A 186 -17.77 -19.20 -8.02
C ILE A 186 -16.62 -19.37 -9.04
N HIS A 187 -15.61 -18.48 -9.01
CA HIS A 187 -14.39 -18.54 -9.83
C HIS A 187 -13.28 -19.35 -9.18
N LYS A 188 -13.56 -20.06 -8.09
CA LYS A 188 -12.61 -20.89 -7.31
C LYS A 188 -11.50 -20.10 -6.62
N ASN A 189 -11.67 -18.81 -6.41
CA ASN A 189 -10.71 -18.01 -5.65
C ASN A 189 -10.93 -18.15 -4.15
N CYS A 190 -9.85 -18.00 -3.37
CA CYS A 190 -9.94 -17.66 -1.96
C CYS A 190 -10.44 -16.21 -1.86
N VAL A 191 -11.52 -15.99 -1.13
CA VAL A 191 -12.01 -14.66 -0.75
C VAL A 191 -11.73 -14.47 0.73
N PHE A 192 -10.80 -13.57 1.04
CA PHE A 192 -10.42 -13.22 2.41
C PHE A 192 -11.19 -11.98 2.83
N VAL A 193 -12.09 -12.11 3.80
CA VAL A 193 -13.00 -11.04 4.23
C VAL A 193 -12.59 -10.48 5.57
N SER A 194 -12.54 -9.18 5.68
CA SER A 194 -12.35 -8.46 6.93
C SER A 194 -13.61 -7.70 7.34
N TYR A 195 -13.86 -7.66 8.64
CA TYR A 195 -15.09 -7.12 9.21
C TYR A 195 -14.78 -5.96 10.15
N LYS A 196 -15.62 -4.93 10.08
CA LYS A 196 -15.70 -3.83 11.03
C LYS A 196 -17.11 -3.83 11.61
N ASP A 197 -17.24 -3.87 12.92
CA ASP A 197 -18.54 -3.89 13.61
C ASP A 197 -19.50 -4.98 13.08
N ASN A 198 -18.97 -6.16 12.77
CA ASN A 198 -19.64 -7.32 12.14
C ASN A 198 -20.08 -7.13 10.68
N GLU A 199 -19.82 -5.99 10.06
CA GLU A 199 -20.09 -5.76 8.64
C GLU A 199 -18.82 -5.98 7.81
N PRO A 200 -18.91 -6.64 6.65
CA PRO A 200 -17.77 -6.82 5.78
C PRO A 200 -17.39 -5.50 5.11
N VAL A 201 -16.15 -5.07 5.29
CA VAL A 201 -15.65 -3.79 4.75
C VAL A 201 -14.53 -3.94 3.74
N TYR A 202 -13.83 -5.07 3.78
CA TYR A 202 -12.73 -5.37 2.89
C TYR A 202 -12.77 -6.83 2.45
N ALA A 203 -12.40 -7.11 1.20
CA ALA A 203 -12.16 -8.47 0.74
C ALA A 203 -11.00 -8.54 -0.27
N GLY A 204 -10.02 -9.38 0.05
CA GLY A 204 -8.91 -9.75 -0.83
C GLY A 204 -9.19 -11.04 -1.58
N LEU A 205 -8.71 -11.13 -2.82
CA LEU A 205 -8.88 -12.27 -3.71
C LEU A 205 -7.55 -12.96 -3.99
N ARG A 206 -7.53 -14.28 -3.93
CA ARG A 206 -6.39 -15.10 -4.33
C ARG A 206 -6.83 -16.28 -5.17
N GLY A 207 -6.38 -16.35 -6.42
CA GLY A 207 -6.62 -17.48 -7.29
C GLY A 207 -6.01 -18.77 -6.74
N THR A 208 -6.74 -19.89 -6.84
CA THR A 208 -6.25 -21.22 -6.45
C THR A 208 -5.56 -21.95 -7.60
N ASN A 209 -5.65 -21.43 -8.83
CA ASN A 209 -4.91 -21.95 -9.97
C ASN A 209 -3.41 -21.64 -9.80
N THR A 210 -2.55 -22.66 -9.99
CA THR A 210 -1.10 -22.54 -9.87
C THR A 210 -0.42 -22.07 -11.15
N ASP A 211 -1.07 -22.29 -12.30
CA ASP A 211 -0.54 -21.94 -13.62
C ASP A 211 -0.74 -20.45 -13.94
N TYR A 212 -1.76 -19.84 -13.32
CA TYR A 212 -2.06 -18.43 -13.47
C TYR A 212 -2.24 -17.75 -12.12
N ARG A 213 -1.30 -16.88 -11.78
CA ARG A 213 -1.34 -16.13 -10.52
C ARG A 213 -2.36 -15.01 -10.60
N PHE A 214 -3.46 -15.13 -9.85
CA PHE A 214 -4.45 -14.08 -9.66
C PHE A 214 -4.42 -13.55 -8.22
N ILE A 215 -4.26 -12.23 -8.08
CA ILE A 215 -4.34 -11.49 -6.81
C ILE A 215 -5.12 -10.21 -7.11
N GLY A 216 -6.03 -9.85 -6.25
CA GLY A 216 -6.78 -8.61 -6.36
C GLY A 216 -7.55 -8.29 -5.09
N ASP A 217 -8.19 -7.15 -5.11
CA ASP A 217 -9.13 -6.75 -4.07
C ASP A 217 -10.52 -6.57 -4.69
N VAL A 218 -11.54 -6.77 -3.88
CA VAL A 218 -12.93 -6.51 -4.30
C VAL A 218 -13.13 -5.00 -4.41
N ALA A 219 -13.71 -4.56 -5.52
CA ALA A 219 -13.98 -3.14 -5.75
C ALA A 219 -14.85 -2.54 -4.63
N GLY A 220 -14.52 -1.34 -4.18
CA GLY A 220 -15.18 -0.67 -3.06
C GLY A 220 -14.72 -1.14 -1.67
N SER A 221 -13.69 -2.00 -1.58
CA SER A 221 -13.06 -2.37 -0.31
C SER A 221 -12.50 -1.15 0.42
N ASP A 222 -12.61 -1.15 1.73
CA ASP A 222 -12.00 -0.13 2.62
C ASP A 222 -10.49 -0.42 2.75
N TYR A 223 -9.68 0.37 2.06
CA TYR A 223 -8.20 0.23 2.07
C TYR A 223 -7.54 0.82 3.32
N ASP A 224 -8.23 1.70 4.05
CA ASP A 224 -7.76 2.16 5.36
C ASP A 224 -7.89 1.03 6.40
N TRP A 225 -8.87 0.14 6.21
CA TRP A 225 -9.06 -1.04 7.06
C TRP A 225 -8.18 -2.22 6.65
N CYS A 226 -8.10 -2.54 5.37
CA CYS A 226 -7.44 -3.73 4.84
C CYS A 226 -7.94 -5.05 5.47
N PHE A 227 -7.15 -6.13 5.42
CA PHE A 227 -7.52 -7.37 6.10
C PHE A 227 -7.01 -7.35 7.54
N PHE A 228 -7.92 -7.26 8.49
CA PHE A 228 -7.61 -7.13 9.90
C PHE A 228 -8.37 -8.14 10.76
N ILE A 229 -7.67 -8.77 11.73
CA ILE A 229 -8.26 -9.62 12.77
C ILE A 229 -7.96 -8.99 14.13
N ASN A 230 -9.00 -8.58 14.82
CA ASN A 230 -8.92 -8.03 16.17
C ASN A 230 -9.16 -9.14 17.21
N ASN A 231 -8.12 -9.55 17.91
CA ASN A 231 -8.18 -10.44 19.07
C ASN A 231 -8.10 -9.67 20.40
N ASN A 232 -8.19 -8.35 20.32
CA ASN A 232 -8.05 -7.44 21.46
C ASN A 232 -6.66 -7.53 22.14
N SER A 233 -5.62 -7.84 21.36
CA SER A 233 -4.25 -7.93 21.82
C SER A 233 -3.57 -6.54 21.80
N LYS A 234 -2.54 -6.36 22.61
CA LYS A 234 -1.64 -5.21 22.60
C LYS A 234 -0.44 -5.40 21.66
N LYS A 235 -0.36 -6.55 21.03
CA LYS A 235 0.67 -6.92 20.07
C LYS A 235 0.03 -7.06 18.69
N LEU A 236 0.60 -6.41 17.68
CA LEU A 236 0.13 -6.49 16.30
C LEU A 236 1.20 -7.13 15.43
N ILE A 237 0.80 -8.09 14.60
CA ILE A 237 1.64 -8.63 13.54
C ILE A 237 1.12 -8.10 12.21
N VAL A 238 2.01 -7.46 11.46
CA VAL A 238 1.73 -6.86 10.13
C VAL A 238 2.43 -7.68 9.06
N THR A 239 1.68 -8.15 8.07
CA THR A 239 2.21 -8.95 6.95
C THR A 239 1.90 -8.31 5.61
N GLU A 240 2.53 -8.79 4.53
CA GLU A 240 2.18 -8.35 3.19
C GLU A 240 0.87 -8.99 2.70
N SER A 241 0.62 -10.26 3.01
CA SER A 241 -0.57 -10.97 2.54
C SER A 241 -1.29 -11.75 3.64
N VAL A 242 -2.55 -12.11 3.40
CA VAL A 242 -3.32 -12.99 4.31
C VAL A 242 -2.74 -14.40 4.35
N ILE A 243 -2.09 -14.86 3.27
CA ILE A 243 -1.40 -16.14 3.24
C ILE A 243 -0.24 -16.15 4.25
N ASP A 244 0.47 -15.03 4.40
CA ASP A 244 1.55 -14.91 5.39
C ASP A 244 1.01 -14.90 6.81
N ILE A 245 -0.13 -14.24 7.07
CA ILE A 245 -0.84 -14.38 8.36
C ILE A 245 -1.10 -15.85 8.68
N MET A 246 -1.72 -16.58 7.75
CA MET A 246 -2.07 -17.99 7.96
C MET A 246 -0.82 -18.86 8.14
N SER A 247 0.27 -18.54 7.43
CA SER A 247 1.57 -19.23 7.57
C SER A 247 2.20 -18.99 8.92
N ILE A 248 2.26 -17.74 9.38
CA ILE A 248 2.78 -17.40 10.71
C ILE A 248 1.92 -18.02 11.80
N MET A 249 0.59 -17.96 11.69
CA MET A 249 -0.31 -18.64 12.65
C MET A 249 -0.04 -20.15 12.73
N SER A 250 0.23 -20.80 11.58
CA SER A 250 0.58 -22.22 11.53
C SER A 250 1.90 -22.49 12.26
N ILE A 251 2.91 -21.65 12.06
CA ILE A 251 4.22 -21.72 12.71
C ILE A 251 4.10 -21.50 14.22
N ILE A 252 3.39 -20.44 14.63
CA ILE A 252 3.15 -20.09 16.05
C ILE A 252 2.50 -21.26 16.78
N LYS A 253 1.44 -21.80 16.20
CA LYS A 253 0.71 -22.95 16.76
C LYS A 253 1.58 -24.21 16.85
N GLN A 254 2.38 -24.52 15.82
CA GLN A 254 3.29 -25.65 15.83
C GLN A 254 4.36 -25.54 16.93
N LYS A 255 4.74 -24.33 17.30
CA LYS A 255 5.66 -24.03 18.40
C LYS A 255 4.98 -23.97 19.79
N GLY A 256 3.66 -24.20 19.87
CA GLY A 256 2.90 -24.27 21.12
C GLY A 256 2.45 -22.91 21.67
N TYR A 257 2.44 -21.84 20.85
CA TYR A 257 1.95 -20.52 21.24
C TYR A 257 0.54 -20.26 20.71
N GLU A 258 -0.15 -19.29 21.32
CA GLU A 258 -1.53 -18.96 21.00
C GLU A 258 -1.62 -17.87 19.92
N VAL A 259 -2.37 -18.13 18.85
CA VAL A 259 -2.55 -17.17 17.75
C VAL A 259 -3.41 -15.97 18.15
N ASN A 260 -4.20 -16.10 19.22
CA ASN A 260 -5.04 -15.03 19.74
C ASN A 260 -4.28 -14.02 20.60
N ASP A 261 -2.99 -14.28 20.91
CA ASP A 261 -2.13 -13.34 21.64
C ASP A 261 -1.72 -12.13 20.78
N TYR A 262 -2.11 -12.13 19.52
CA TYR A 262 -1.80 -11.08 18.55
C TYR A 262 -3.05 -10.62 17.81
N ASP A 263 -3.11 -9.33 17.46
CA ASP A 263 -3.92 -8.83 16.38
C ASP A 263 -3.16 -9.03 15.07
N TRP A 264 -3.86 -9.07 13.94
CA TRP A 264 -3.27 -9.40 12.65
C TRP A 264 -3.72 -8.42 11.58
N LEU A 265 -2.77 -7.86 10.85
CA LEU A 265 -3.02 -6.96 9.72
C LEU A 265 -2.26 -7.44 8.48
N ALA A 266 -2.98 -7.69 7.37
CA ALA A 266 -2.35 -7.85 6.07
C ALA A 266 -2.53 -6.57 5.25
N LEU A 267 -1.42 -5.95 4.85
CA LEU A 267 -1.41 -4.72 4.04
C LEU A 267 -1.95 -4.96 2.63
N THR A 268 -1.88 -6.22 2.14
CA THR A 268 -2.20 -6.67 0.77
C THR A 268 -1.36 -6.03 -0.34
N SER A 269 -0.56 -5.05 0.01
CA SER A 269 0.54 -4.44 -0.77
C SER A 269 1.37 -3.57 0.16
N THR A 270 2.68 -3.58 0.00
CA THR A 270 3.60 -2.71 0.76
C THR A 270 3.29 -1.21 0.61
N GLN A 271 2.54 -0.82 -0.42
CA GLN A 271 2.11 0.56 -0.65
C GLN A 271 0.92 0.99 0.22
N LYS A 272 0.23 0.04 0.85
CA LYS A 272 -0.94 0.31 1.71
C LYS A 272 -0.59 0.34 3.19
N TYR A 273 0.66 0.57 3.54
CA TYR A 273 1.11 0.60 4.94
C TYR A 273 0.42 1.67 5.79
N GLU A 274 -0.25 2.65 5.18
CA GLU A 274 -1.03 3.67 5.88
C GLU A 274 -2.21 3.07 6.67
N SER A 275 -2.73 1.91 6.27
CA SER A 275 -3.74 1.16 7.03
C SER A 275 -3.27 0.81 8.45
N LEU A 276 -1.96 0.59 8.65
CA LEU A 276 -1.37 0.39 9.96
C LEU A 276 -1.61 1.59 10.89
N PHE A 277 -1.48 2.82 10.37
CA PHE A 277 -1.72 4.04 11.15
C PHE A 277 -3.19 4.23 11.49
N TYR A 278 -4.09 3.76 10.62
CA TYR A 278 -5.52 3.75 10.91
C TYR A 278 -5.80 2.88 12.15
N HIS A 279 -5.32 1.64 12.17
CA HIS A 279 -5.55 0.71 13.28
C HIS A 279 -4.91 1.19 14.58
N GLU A 280 -3.72 1.75 14.51
CA GLU A 280 -3.02 2.28 15.68
C GLU A 280 -3.75 3.49 16.29
N ARG A 281 -4.39 4.35 15.49
CA ARG A 281 -5.26 5.44 16.00
C ARG A 281 -6.51 4.93 16.72
N GLN A 282 -7.03 3.76 16.33
CA GLN A 282 -8.20 3.17 16.97
C GLN A 282 -7.82 2.44 18.27
N LYS A 283 -6.57 1.96 18.37
CA LYS A 283 -6.10 1.15 19.48
C LYS A 283 -4.59 1.31 19.65
N VAL A 284 -4.15 1.66 20.84
CA VAL A 284 -2.73 1.78 21.17
C VAL A 284 -2.13 0.39 21.37
N TYR A 285 -1.14 0.05 20.54
CA TYR A 285 -0.34 -1.17 20.69
C TYR A 285 0.89 -0.92 21.55
N GLU A 286 1.36 -1.95 22.23
CA GLU A 286 2.65 -1.95 22.93
C GLU A 286 3.77 -2.38 21.99
N LYS A 287 3.50 -3.38 21.15
CA LYS A 287 4.46 -3.91 20.17
C LYS A 287 3.82 -4.12 18.80
N ILE A 288 4.53 -3.73 17.76
CA ILE A 288 4.17 -3.99 16.36
C ILE A 288 5.32 -4.75 15.70
N TYR A 289 5.02 -5.92 15.17
CA TYR A 289 5.97 -6.77 14.45
C TYR A 289 5.74 -6.63 12.95
N LEU A 290 6.72 -6.10 12.23
CA LEU A 290 6.69 -5.96 10.78
C LEU A 290 7.18 -7.27 10.15
N ALA A 291 6.25 -8.20 9.95
CA ALA A 291 6.49 -9.52 9.38
C ALA A 291 6.26 -9.49 7.85
N LEU A 292 6.93 -8.55 7.16
CA LEU A 292 6.83 -8.37 5.71
C LEU A 292 7.76 -9.35 4.97
N ASP A 293 7.69 -9.37 3.63
CA ASP A 293 8.57 -10.19 2.80
C ASP A 293 10.04 -9.73 2.94
N ASN A 294 10.97 -10.67 2.92
CA ASN A 294 12.40 -10.38 2.93
C ASN A 294 12.90 -10.07 1.51
N ASP A 295 12.36 -9.00 0.93
CA ASP A 295 12.78 -8.46 -0.35
C ASP A 295 12.89 -6.94 -0.30
N ASN A 296 13.33 -6.34 -1.42
CA ASN A 296 13.53 -4.89 -1.49
C ASN A 296 12.26 -4.07 -1.20
N ALA A 297 11.06 -4.60 -1.51
CA ALA A 297 9.81 -3.89 -1.28
C ALA A 297 9.42 -3.95 0.21
N GLY A 298 9.50 -5.13 0.84
CA GLY A 298 9.24 -5.29 2.27
C GLY A 298 10.22 -4.51 3.15
N ILE A 299 11.53 -4.56 2.84
CA ILE A 299 12.57 -3.80 3.58
C ILE A 299 12.32 -2.30 3.47
N LYS A 300 12.01 -1.77 2.27
CA LYS A 300 11.66 -0.36 2.09
C LYS A 300 10.40 0.03 2.84
N CYS A 301 9.40 -0.85 2.88
CA CYS A 301 8.16 -0.63 3.63
C CYS A 301 8.44 -0.55 5.14
N CYS A 302 9.24 -1.47 5.70
CA CYS A 302 9.68 -1.39 7.10
C CYS A 302 10.37 -0.06 7.41
N TYR A 303 11.28 0.36 6.53
CA TYR A 303 11.96 1.64 6.68
C TYR A 303 10.98 2.82 6.63
N ALA A 304 10.04 2.85 5.68
CA ALA A 304 9.04 3.91 5.54
C ALA A 304 8.14 4.00 6.78
N ILE A 305 7.67 2.86 7.31
CA ILE A 305 6.87 2.81 8.54
C ILE A 305 7.63 3.41 9.72
N ARG A 306 8.90 3.06 9.91
CA ARG A 306 9.73 3.57 11.01
C ARG A 306 10.02 5.07 10.91
N GLN A 307 10.21 5.58 9.67
CA GLN A 307 10.48 7.01 9.44
C GLN A 307 9.25 7.89 9.61
N HIS A 308 8.05 7.31 9.63
CA HIS A 308 6.81 8.08 9.69
C HIS A 308 6.60 8.86 11.00
N GLY A 309 7.44 8.62 12.04
CA GLY A 309 7.40 9.37 13.32
C GLY A 309 6.09 9.20 14.13
N PHE A 310 5.19 8.33 13.66
CA PHE A 310 3.89 8.07 14.29
C PHE A 310 4.03 7.23 15.58
N PHE A 311 5.03 6.34 15.60
CA PHE A 311 5.23 5.36 16.67
C PHE A 311 6.22 5.85 17.74
N ARG A 312 5.81 6.81 18.58
CA ARG A 312 6.69 7.33 19.64
C ARG A 312 6.72 6.48 20.90
N THR A 313 5.61 5.79 21.18
CA THR A 313 5.41 5.01 22.42
C THR A 313 5.26 3.52 22.14
N VAL A 314 5.33 3.11 20.87
CA VAL A 314 5.15 1.74 20.41
C VAL A 314 6.49 1.16 19.99
N GLU A 315 6.82 -0.02 20.48
CA GLU A 315 7.98 -0.76 20.02
C GLU A 315 7.70 -1.38 18.65
N VAL A 316 8.37 -0.89 17.59
CA VAL A 316 8.25 -1.41 16.22
C VAL A 316 9.45 -2.29 15.92
N ILE A 317 9.20 -3.57 15.64
CA ILE A 317 10.22 -4.62 15.48
C ILE A 317 10.13 -5.20 14.07
N ASP A 318 11.23 -5.17 13.31
CA ASP A 318 11.31 -5.92 12.05
C ASP A 318 11.44 -7.40 12.36
N TRP A 319 10.47 -8.16 11.86
CA TRP A 319 10.44 -9.61 12.01
C TRP A 319 10.30 -10.26 10.63
N LEU A 320 11.35 -10.10 9.82
CA LEU A 320 11.37 -10.63 8.45
C LEU A 320 11.78 -12.13 8.47
N PRO A 321 11.32 -12.94 7.50
CA PRO A 321 11.76 -14.31 7.37
C PRO A 321 13.27 -14.35 7.11
N GLN A 322 14.01 -15.09 7.94
CA GLN A 322 15.47 -15.26 7.77
C GLN A 322 15.80 -16.29 6.68
N ASP A 323 14.93 -17.29 6.55
CA ASP A 323 15.02 -18.35 5.56
C ASP A 323 13.82 -18.22 4.60
N GLY A 324 14.07 -18.18 3.29
CA GLY A 324 13.02 -17.97 2.28
C GLY A 324 12.73 -16.49 2.00
N LYS A 325 11.84 -16.27 1.05
CA LYS A 325 11.44 -14.93 0.61
C LYS A 325 10.28 -14.39 1.46
N ASP A 326 9.30 -15.23 1.75
CA ASP A 326 8.08 -14.90 2.46
C ASP A 326 7.81 -15.90 3.61
N TRP A 327 6.84 -15.61 4.45
CA TRP A 327 6.49 -16.47 5.57
C TRP A 327 5.85 -17.80 5.15
N ASN A 328 5.26 -17.85 3.95
CA ASN A 328 4.76 -19.11 3.42
C ASN A 328 5.89 -20.06 3.02
N ASP A 329 7.01 -19.55 2.51
CA ASP A 329 8.19 -20.37 2.26
C ASP A 329 8.74 -20.96 3.57
N VAL A 330 8.85 -20.15 4.62
CA VAL A 330 9.28 -20.62 5.96
C VAL A 330 8.34 -21.72 6.48
N CYS A 331 7.03 -21.52 6.36
CA CYS A 331 6.03 -22.52 6.79
C CYS A 331 6.23 -23.86 6.05
N LYS A 332 6.45 -23.83 4.74
CA LYS A 332 6.72 -25.01 3.94
C LYS A 332 8.04 -25.69 4.31
N PHE A 333 9.10 -24.91 4.55
CA PHE A 333 10.39 -25.45 4.96
C PHE A 333 10.27 -26.22 6.28
N ILE A 334 9.59 -25.64 7.28
CA ILE A 334 9.35 -26.31 8.57
C ILE A 334 8.57 -27.60 8.36
N ASN A 335 7.50 -27.60 7.55
CA ASN A 335 6.67 -28.76 7.29
C ASN A 335 7.41 -29.88 6.54
N THR A 336 8.42 -29.53 5.75
CA THR A 336 9.28 -30.50 5.03
C THR A 336 10.51 -30.92 5.81
N GLY A 337 10.66 -30.48 7.07
CA GLY A 337 11.79 -30.82 7.93
C GLY A 337 13.06 -30.04 7.68
N ILE A 338 13.02 -29.01 6.85
CA ILE A 338 14.15 -28.07 6.65
C ILE A 338 14.27 -27.23 7.91
N LYS A 339 15.46 -27.19 8.48
CA LYS A 339 15.74 -26.36 9.67
C LYS A 339 15.68 -24.87 9.30
N CYS A 340 14.73 -24.16 9.88
CA CYS A 340 14.62 -22.72 9.78
C CYS A 340 14.79 -22.06 11.16
N LYS A 341 15.47 -20.92 11.18
CA LYS A 341 15.55 -20.11 12.40
C LYS A 341 14.30 -19.22 12.48
N VAL A 342 13.36 -19.61 13.31
CA VAL A 342 12.19 -18.79 13.61
C VAL A 342 12.08 -18.64 15.13
N GLU A 343 12.27 -17.42 15.60
CA GLU A 343 11.96 -17.02 16.96
C GLU A 343 10.57 -16.39 16.95
N VAL A 344 9.64 -17.00 17.70
CA VAL A 344 8.30 -16.41 17.84
C VAL A 344 8.42 -15.19 18.76
N PRO A 345 7.94 -14.03 18.35
CA PRO A 345 8.00 -12.83 19.17
C PRO A 345 7.08 -12.98 20.40
N LEU A 346 7.65 -12.83 21.58
CA LEU A 346 6.95 -12.97 22.87
C LEU A 346 6.49 -11.61 23.41
#